data_01a17584286201080cd806383a0c9846
#
_entry.id   01a17584286201080cd806383a0c9846
#
_cell.length_a   1.000
_cell.length_b   1.000
_cell.length_c   1.000
_cell.angle_alpha   90.00
_cell.angle_beta   90.00
_cell.angle_gamma   90.00
#
_symmetry.space_group_name_H-M   'P 1'
#
loop_
_entity.id
_entity.type
_entity.pdbx_description
1 polymer ?
#
loop_
_entity_poly.entity_id
_entity_poly.type
_entity_poly.pdbx_seq_one_letter_code
_entity_poly.pdbx_strand_id
1 'polypeptide(L)'
;YVLLVNYRNPMPENYHPNLVRYGEWARVDASAEKALRQMILDCRATGIECWLNCGFRTYDEQNTILNDRTKEYQEKGLSYQEAYDKALETVALPGYSEHQTGLAFDIVCSVTPTWLHEHCWEYGFILRYPEDKADITNIVYEHWHYRYVGTKVSMAMKDTGLCLEEYLGAA
;
A
#
# COMPACT_ATOMS: atom_id res chain seq x y z
N TYR A 1 8.36 1.49 16.44
CA TYR A 1 6.90 1.37 16.45
C TYR A 1 6.40 1.44 15.01
N VAL A 2 5.63 0.45 14.59
CA VAL A 2 4.98 0.41 13.27
C VAL A 2 3.52 0.78 13.44
N LEU A 3 3.08 1.83 12.76
CA LEU A 3 1.68 2.24 12.75
C LEU A 3 0.88 1.26 11.89
N LEU A 4 -0.14 0.63 12.47
CA LEU A 4 -1.14 -0.15 11.73
C LEU A 4 -2.31 0.75 11.37
N VAL A 5 -2.60 0.85 10.09
CA VAL A 5 -3.81 1.48 9.54
C VAL A 5 -4.50 0.45 8.66
N ASN A 6 -5.75 0.12 8.94
CA ASN A 6 -6.54 -0.83 8.17
C ASN A 6 -8.04 -0.65 8.49
N TYR A 7 -8.90 -1.50 7.99
CA TYR A 7 -10.36 -1.42 8.17
C TYR A 7 -10.84 -1.41 9.64
N ARG A 8 -10.00 -1.84 10.62
CA ARG A 8 -10.29 -1.78 12.07
C ARG A 8 -9.56 -0.64 12.78
N ASN A 9 -8.45 -0.20 12.23
CA ASN A 9 -7.55 0.78 12.85
C ASN A 9 -7.47 2.02 11.95
N PRO A 10 -8.24 3.09 12.25
CA PRO A 10 -8.18 4.32 11.47
C PRO A 10 -6.86 5.06 11.67
N MET A 11 -6.58 5.99 10.78
CA MET A 11 -5.52 6.99 10.97
C MET A 11 -5.72 7.70 12.31
N PRO A 12 -4.69 7.75 13.18
CA PRO A 12 -4.78 8.53 14.41
C PRO A 12 -4.99 10.02 14.10
N GLU A 13 -5.88 10.68 14.82
CA GLU A 13 -6.20 12.11 14.59
C GLU A 13 -4.97 13.02 14.64
N ASN A 14 -3.98 12.68 15.45
CA ASN A 14 -2.75 13.45 15.64
C ASN A 14 -1.59 12.96 14.75
N TYR A 15 -1.85 12.08 13.78
CA TYR A 15 -0.81 11.63 12.88
C TYR A 15 -0.68 12.61 11.71
N HIS A 16 0.51 13.17 11.56
CA HIS A 16 0.85 14.08 10.47
C HIS A 16 2.09 13.53 9.76
N PRO A 17 1.96 12.98 8.52
CA PRO A 17 3.10 12.49 7.78
C PRO A 17 4.06 13.64 7.43
N ASN A 18 5.35 13.38 7.56
CA ASN A 18 6.39 14.33 7.13
C ASN A 18 6.62 14.19 5.62
N LEU A 19 5.77 14.84 4.84
CA LEU A 19 5.74 14.65 3.39
C LEU A 19 6.84 15.41 2.67
N VAL A 20 7.55 14.69 1.80
CA VAL A 20 8.49 15.24 0.83
C VAL A 20 8.04 14.93 -0.60
N ARG A 21 8.51 15.74 -1.56
CA ARG A 21 8.21 15.52 -2.97
C ARG A 21 9.02 14.36 -3.54
N TYR A 22 8.35 13.48 -4.25
CA TYR A 22 8.96 12.37 -5.00
C TYR A 22 8.64 12.51 -6.49
N GLY A 23 9.67 12.77 -7.32
CA GLY A 23 9.46 13.10 -8.72
C GLY A 23 8.70 14.42 -8.92
N GLU A 24 7.87 14.47 -9.97
CA GLU A 24 7.15 15.70 -10.32
C GLU A 24 5.81 15.86 -9.61
N TRP A 25 5.14 14.77 -9.25
CA TRP A 25 3.74 14.77 -8.84
C TRP A 25 3.44 14.03 -7.54
N ALA A 26 4.28 13.06 -7.12
CA ALA A 26 4.01 12.28 -5.92
C ALA A 26 4.55 12.93 -4.64
N ARG A 27 3.94 12.58 -3.51
CA ARG A 27 4.41 12.88 -2.16
C ARG A 27 4.58 11.58 -1.39
N VAL A 28 5.59 11.51 -0.54
CA VAL A 28 5.92 10.34 0.28
C VAL A 28 6.39 10.81 1.65
N ASP A 29 6.32 9.97 2.67
CA ASP A 29 6.94 10.31 3.96
C ASP A 29 8.47 10.32 3.82
N ALA A 30 9.11 11.32 4.41
CA ALA A 30 10.56 11.53 4.32
C ALA A 30 11.37 10.33 4.85
N SER A 31 10.82 9.57 5.80
CA SER A 31 11.49 8.39 6.37
C SER A 31 11.63 7.24 5.36
N ALA A 32 10.73 7.15 4.39
CA ALA A 32 10.72 6.10 3.36
C ALA A 32 11.39 6.53 2.03
N GLU A 33 11.53 7.84 1.79
CA GLU A 33 11.91 8.39 0.48
C GLU A 33 13.20 7.81 -0.07
N LYS A 34 14.26 7.79 0.73
CA LYS A 34 15.58 7.30 0.30
C LYS A 34 15.54 5.80 -0.03
N ALA A 35 14.87 5.01 0.81
CA ALA A 35 14.73 3.57 0.63
C ALA A 35 13.91 3.23 -0.61
N LEU A 36 12.79 3.94 -0.83
CA LEU A 36 11.94 3.79 -2.01
C LEU A 36 12.71 4.11 -3.30
N ARG A 37 13.45 5.21 -3.30
CA ARG A 37 14.27 5.59 -4.45
C ARG A 37 15.32 4.55 -4.78
N GLN A 38 16.04 4.04 -3.77
CA GLN A 38 17.07 3.04 -3.98
C GLN A 38 16.46 1.73 -4.49
N MET A 39 15.39 1.24 -3.91
CA MET A 39 14.70 0.02 -4.36
C MET A 39 14.26 0.12 -5.83
N ILE A 40 13.68 1.25 -6.25
CA ILE A 40 13.28 1.44 -7.64
C ILE A 40 14.49 1.51 -8.59
N LEU A 41 15.58 2.16 -8.18
CA LEU A 41 16.81 2.24 -8.98
C LEU A 41 17.46 0.86 -9.15
N ASP A 42 17.54 0.06 -8.10
CA ASP A 42 18.16 -1.27 -8.13
C ASP A 42 17.29 -2.25 -8.94
N CYS A 43 15.96 -2.16 -8.83
CA CYS A 43 15.05 -2.89 -9.71
C CYS A 43 15.30 -2.54 -11.19
N ARG A 44 15.39 -1.27 -11.50
CA ARG A 44 15.69 -0.81 -12.89
C ARG A 44 17.05 -1.26 -13.38
N ALA A 45 18.05 -1.37 -12.51
CA ALA A 45 19.39 -1.85 -12.88
C ALA A 45 19.38 -3.31 -13.35
N THR A 46 18.34 -4.10 -13.03
CA THR A 46 18.13 -5.45 -13.58
C THR A 46 17.50 -5.47 -14.98
N GLY A 47 17.16 -4.31 -15.54
CA GLY A 47 16.49 -4.17 -16.84
C GLY A 47 14.95 -4.14 -16.76
N ILE A 48 14.38 -4.15 -15.54
CA ILE A 48 12.94 -4.04 -15.32
C ILE A 48 12.57 -2.55 -15.22
N GLU A 49 11.68 -2.08 -16.09
CA GLU A 49 11.10 -0.75 -15.90
C GLU A 49 10.09 -0.81 -14.76
N CYS A 50 10.29 0.03 -13.73
CA CYS A 50 9.33 0.21 -12.66
C CYS A 50 9.32 1.66 -12.17
N TRP A 51 8.18 2.11 -11.62
CA TRP A 51 8.01 3.47 -11.13
C TRP A 51 6.96 3.54 -10.03
N LEU A 52 7.04 4.59 -9.23
CA LEU A 52 6.00 4.92 -8.27
C LEU A 52 4.75 5.43 -9.02
N ASN A 53 3.66 4.72 -8.89
CA ASN A 53 2.35 5.09 -9.46
C ASN A 53 1.52 5.91 -8.46
N CYS A 54 1.57 5.57 -7.17
CA CYS A 54 0.89 6.31 -6.12
C CYS A 54 1.68 6.26 -4.82
N GLY A 55 1.78 7.41 -4.14
CA GLY A 55 2.33 7.53 -2.79
C GLY A 55 1.25 8.00 -1.81
N PHE A 56 1.48 9.14 -1.17
CA PHE A 56 0.50 9.75 -0.26
C PHE A 56 -0.80 10.14 -0.98
N ARG A 57 -1.91 9.87 -0.30
CA ARG A 57 -3.26 10.34 -0.66
C ARG A 57 -3.87 11.11 0.49
N THR A 58 -4.55 12.20 0.20
CA THR A 58 -5.40 12.90 1.16
C THR A 58 -6.68 12.11 1.43
N TYR A 59 -7.42 12.51 2.46
CA TYR A 59 -8.74 11.98 2.75
C TYR A 59 -9.70 12.14 1.55
N ASP A 60 -9.71 13.33 0.93
CA ASP A 60 -10.60 13.63 -0.19
C ASP A 60 -10.24 12.85 -1.46
N GLU A 61 -8.93 12.68 -1.74
CA GLU A 61 -8.47 11.84 -2.84
C GLU A 61 -8.89 10.38 -2.64
N GLN A 62 -8.77 9.85 -1.41
CA GLN A 62 -9.20 8.49 -1.09
C GLN A 62 -10.72 8.34 -1.24
N ASN A 63 -11.50 9.34 -0.81
CA ASN A 63 -12.95 9.35 -0.97
C ASN A 63 -13.36 9.37 -2.45
N THR A 64 -12.67 10.16 -3.26
CA THR A 64 -12.90 10.20 -4.71
C THR A 64 -12.66 8.83 -5.35
N ILE A 65 -11.55 8.17 -5.02
CA ILE A 65 -11.21 6.84 -5.54
C ILE A 65 -12.28 5.80 -5.16
N LEU A 66 -12.76 5.81 -3.92
CA LEU A 66 -13.82 4.89 -3.49
C LEU A 66 -15.14 5.12 -4.25
N ASN A 67 -15.52 6.40 -4.42
CA ASN A 67 -16.73 6.76 -5.16
C ASN A 67 -16.62 6.35 -6.64
N ASP A 68 -15.48 6.61 -7.28
CA ASP A 68 -15.24 6.26 -8.67
C ASP A 68 -15.26 4.74 -8.85
N ARG A 69 -14.64 3.98 -7.95
CA ARG A 69 -14.67 2.52 -7.98
C ARG A 69 -16.09 1.97 -7.79
N THR A 70 -16.86 2.55 -6.88
CA THR A 70 -18.28 2.19 -6.69
C THR A 70 -19.08 2.43 -7.97
N LYS A 71 -18.88 3.59 -8.60
CA LYS A 71 -19.56 3.93 -9.86
C LYS A 71 -19.18 2.96 -10.99
N GLU A 72 -17.91 2.59 -11.13
CA GLU A 72 -17.48 1.58 -12.11
C GLU A 72 -18.23 0.25 -11.96
N TYR A 73 -18.47 -0.19 -10.73
CA TYR A 73 -19.23 -1.42 -10.47
C TYR A 73 -20.74 -1.24 -10.74
N GLN A 74 -21.31 -0.06 -10.45
CA GLN A 74 -22.69 0.23 -10.84
C GLN A 74 -22.87 0.24 -12.36
N GLU A 75 -21.92 0.77 -13.13
CA GLU A 75 -21.92 0.75 -14.59
C GLU A 75 -21.84 -0.69 -15.15
N LYS A 76 -21.33 -1.64 -14.37
CA LYS A 76 -21.35 -3.09 -14.67
C LYS A 76 -22.64 -3.79 -14.24
N GLY A 77 -23.63 -3.05 -13.73
CA GLY A 77 -24.98 -3.54 -13.40
C GLY A 77 -25.23 -3.92 -11.94
N LEU A 78 -24.29 -3.65 -11.02
CA LEU A 78 -24.50 -3.86 -9.60
C LEU A 78 -25.39 -2.74 -9.01
N SER A 79 -26.21 -3.07 -8.00
CA SER A 79 -26.85 -2.06 -7.16
C SER A 79 -25.79 -1.20 -6.45
N TYR A 80 -26.19 -0.03 -5.92
CA TYR A 80 -25.23 0.82 -5.18
C TYR A 80 -24.58 0.08 -4.01
N GLN A 81 -25.35 -0.67 -3.22
CA GLN A 81 -24.81 -1.39 -2.05
C GLN A 81 -23.82 -2.48 -2.47
N GLU A 82 -24.18 -3.31 -3.46
CA GLU A 82 -23.28 -4.35 -3.98
C GLU A 82 -22.00 -3.74 -4.59
N ALA A 83 -22.14 -2.64 -5.32
CA ALA A 83 -21.01 -1.92 -5.92
C ALA A 83 -20.08 -1.33 -4.86
N TYR A 84 -20.65 -0.74 -3.81
CA TYR A 84 -19.90 -0.17 -2.70
C TYR A 84 -19.16 -1.24 -1.90
N ASP A 85 -19.84 -2.34 -1.54
CA ASP A 85 -19.24 -3.46 -0.83
C ASP A 85 -18.11 -4.09 -1.67
N LYS A 86 -18.32 -4.22 -2.97
CA LYS A 86 -17.30 -4.70 -3.91
C LYS A 86 -16.11 -3.76 -4.04
N ALA A 87 -16.33 -2.45 -4.02
CA ALA A 87 -15.25 -1.46 -4.04
C ALA A 87 -14.36 -1.55 -2.79
N LEU A 88 -14.95 -1.85 -1.62
CA LEU A 88 -14.21 -1.99 -0.37
C LEU A 88 -13.25 -3.19 -0.32
N GLU A 89 -13.39 -4.16 -1.22
CA GLU A 89 -12.44 -5.26 -1.35
C GLU A 89 -11.06 -4.81 -1.89
N THR A 90 -11.02 -3.64 -2.56
CA THR A 90 -9.80 -3.10 -3.21
C THR A 90 -9.46 -1.67 -2.80
N VAL A 91 -10.40 -0.95 -2.18
CA VAL A 91 -10.24 0.46 -1.81
C VAL A 91 -10.65 0.66 -0.37
N ALA A 92 -9.71 0.95 0.50
CA ALA A 92 -9.99 1.24 1.90
C ALA A 92 -10.86 2.51 2.05
N LEU A 93 -11.67 2.55 3.12
CA LEU A 93 -12.41 3.76 3.51
C LEU A 93 -11.47 4.96 3.72
N PRO A 94 -11.92 6.19 3.42
CA PRO A 94 -11.21 7.39 3.84
C PRO A 94 -10.99 7.39 5.36
N GLY A 95 -9.76 7.68 5.77
CA GLY A 95 -9.33 7.54 7.17
C GLY A 95 -8.78 6.15 7.53
N TYR A 96 -8.93 5.15 6.68
CA TYR A 96 -8.48 3.78 6.89
C TYR A 96 -7.48 3.29 5.83
N SER A 97 -7.04 4.18 4.95
CA SER A 97 -6.05 3.87 3.91
C SER A 97 -4.63 4.15 4.38
N GLU A 98 -3.73 3.18 4.20
CA GLU A 98 -2.31 3.35 4.49
C GLU A 98 -1.62 4.44 3.63
N HIS A 99 -2.16 4.75 2.45
CA HIS A 99 -1.67 5.85 1.63
C HIS A 99 -1.74 7.20 2.34
N GLN A 100 -2.66 7.37 3.29
CA GLN A 100 -2.76 8.58 4.10
C GLN A 100 -1.63 8.72 5.13
N THR A 101 -0.85 7.66 5.35
CA THR A 101 0.36 7.70 6.19
C THR A 101 1.58 8.26 5.45
N GLY A 102 1.56 8.27 4.11
CA GLY A 102 2.74 8.52 3.29
C GLY A 102 3.76 7.37 3.26
N LEU A 103 3.42 6.22 3.87
CA LEU A 103 4.28 5.04 3.99
C LEU A 103 3.83 3.85 3.14
N ALA A 104 2.75 3.99 2.36
CA ALA A 104 2.29 3.01 1.39
C ALA A 104 2.49 3.51 -0.04
N PHE A 105 2.86 2.59 -0.93
CA PHE A 105 3.33 2.90 -2.28
C PHE A 105 2.81 1.88 -3.28
N ASP A 106 2.11 2.37 -4.31
CA ASP A 106 1.77 1.56 -5.47
C ASP A 106 2.91 1.67 -6.48
N ILE A 107 3.62 0.57 -6.69
CA ILE A 107 4.75 0.48 -7.61
C ILE A 107 4.34 -0.39 -8.80
N VAL A 108 4.42 0.17 -10.00
CA VAL A 108 4.10 -0.51 -11.24
C VAL A 108 5.39 -0.93 -11.95
N CYS A 109 5.40 -2.15 -12.48
CA CYS A 109 6.48 -2.70 -13.27
C CYS A 109 5.99 -3.05 -14.68
N SER A 110 6.87 -3.00 -15.67
CA SER A 110 6.61 -3.43 -17.05
C SER A 110 6.40 -4.94 -17.19
N VAL A 111 6.78 -5.71 -16.19
CA VAL A 111 6.63 -7.17 -16.07
C VAL A 111 6.14 -7.53 -14.69
N THR A 112 5.84 -8.83 -14.46
CA THR A 112 5.50 -9.33 -13.11
C THR A 112 6.56 -8.87 -12.09
N PRO A 113 6.18 -8.27 -10.95
CA PRO A 113 7.11 -7.62 -10.02
C PRO A 113 7.88 -8.60 -9.12
N THR A 114 8.31 -9.74 -9.67
CA THR A 114 9.01 -10.81 -8.95
C THR A 114 10.23 -10.28 -8.21
N TRP A 115 11.04 -9.46 -8.86
CA TRP A 115 12.20 -8.86 -8.21
C TRP A 115 11.83 -8.03 -6.98
N LEU A 116 10.80 -7.20 -7.08
CA LEU A 116 10.33 -6.40 -5.94
C LEU A 116 9.82 -7.29 -4.80
N HIS A 117 9.09 -8.37 -5.12
CA HIS A 117 8.61 -9.33 -4.11
C HIS A 117 9.76 -10.03 -3.38
N GLU A 118 10.84 -10.35 -4.09
CA GLU A 118 12.00 -11.04 -3.54
C GLU A 118 12.94 -10.12 -2.74
N HIS A 119 12.97 -8.82 -3.08
CA HIS A 119 13.98 -7.88 -2.56
C HIS A 119 13.42 -6.73 -1.72
N CYS A 120 12.12 -6.44 -1.72
CA CYS A 120 11.55 -5.29 -1.01
C CYS A 120 11.92 -5.26 0.49
N TRP A 121 12.09 -6.41 1.11
CA TRP A 121 12.47 -6.59 2.52
C TRP A 121 13.81 -5.95 2.86
N GLU A 122 14.77 -5.98 1.95
CA GLU A 122 16.11 -5.41 2.10
C GLU A 122 16.08 -3.88 2.22
N TYR A 123 15.05 -3.25 1.65
CA TYR A 123 14.84 -1.81 1.66
C TYR A 123 13.84 -1.35 2.75
N GLY A 124 13.33 -2.26 3.55
CA GLY A 124 12.39 -1.93 4.62
C GLY A 124 10.92 -1.95 4.20
N PHE A 125 10.60 -2.58 3.07
CA PHE A 125 9.23 -2.72 2.59
C PHE A 125 8.71 -4.15 2.76
N ILE A 126 7.40 -4.26 2.83
CA ILE A 126 6.66 -5.53 2.75
C ILE A 126 5.65 -5.46 1.61
N LEU A 127 5.36 -6.60 0.97
CA LEU A 127 4.16 -6.76 0.16
C LEU A 127 2.97 -6.76 1.14
N ARG A 128 2.14 -5.73 1.07
CA ARG A 128 1.17 -5.45 2.13
C ARG A 128 -0.03 -6.38 2.15
N TYR A 129 -0.50 -6.75 0.98
CA TYR A 129 -1.70 -7.57 0.79
C TYR A 129 -1.37 -8.85 0.02
N PRO A 130 -0.80 -9.88 0.71
CA PRO A 130 -0.48 -11.17 0.11
C PRO A 130 -1.73 -11.94 -0.32
N GLU A 131 -1.58 -12.88 -1.25
CA GLU A 131 -2.69 -13.60 -1.88
C GLU A 131 -3.56 -14.40 -0.89
N ASP A 132 -2.94 -14.93 0.16
CA ASP A 132 -3.58 -15.81 1.15
C ASP A 132 -4.06 -15.08 2.42
N LYS A 133 -4.08 -13.73 2.45
CA LYS A 133 -4.35 -12.93 3.66
C LYS A 133 -5.56 -11.99 3.55
N ALA A 134 -6.37 -12.11 2.50
CA ALA A 134 -7.53 -11.24 2.30
C ALA A 134 -8.54 -11.30 3.46
N ASP A 135 -8.72 -12.46 4.08
CA ASP A 135 -9.63 -12.64 5.23
C ASP A 135 -9.16 -11.87 6.49
N ILE A 136 -7.86 -11.56 6.59
CA ILE A 136 -7.28 -10.82 7.71
C ILE A 136 -7.16 -9.34 7.38
N THR A 137 -6.66 -9.01 6.19
CA THR A 137 -6.38 -7.64 5.77
C THR A 137 -7.62 -6.90 5.28
N ASN A 138 -8.68 -7.63 4.90
CA ASN A 138 -9.90 -7.15 4.24
C ASN A 138 -9.66 -6.47 2.89
N ILE A 139 -8.49 -6.69 2.30
CA ILE A 139 -8.12 -6.25 0.94
C ILE A 139 -7.65 -7.49 0.17
N VAL A 140 -8.10 -7.64 -1.06
CA VAL A 140 -7.64 -8.69 -1.94
C VAL A 140 -6.17 -8.53 -2.30
N TYR A 141 -5.59 -9.57 -2.92
CA TYR A 141 -4.20 -9.53 -3.35
C TYR A 141 -3.87 -8.32 -4.23
N GLU A 142 -2.86 -7.56 -3.82
CA GLU A 142 -2.34 -6.41 -4.57
C GLU A 142 -0.83 -6.53 -4.75
N HIS A 143 -0.39 -7.05 -5.87
CA HIS A 143 1.03 -7.25 -6.19
C HIS A 143 1.85 -5.95 -6.34
N TRP A 144 1.18 -4.81 -6.41
CA TRP A 144 1.79 -3.47 -6.57
C TRP A 144 1.90 -2.69 -5.27
N HIS A 145 1.21 -3.10 -4.18
CA HIS A 145 1.09 -2.32 -2.96
C HIS A 145 2.14 -2.72 -1.92
N TYR A 146 3.08 -1.81 -1.70
CA TYR A 146 4.18 -2.00 -0.75
C TYR A 146 4.04 -1.05 0.43
N ARG A 147 4.27 -1.57 1.64
CA ARG A 147 4.27 -0.79 2.86
C ARG A 147 5.68 -0.69 3.44
N TYR A 148 6.13 0.56 3.71
CA TYR A 148 7.37 0.79 4.45
C TYR A 148 7.16 0.57 5.95
N VAL A 149 7.98 -0.29 6.54
CA VAL A 149 7.97 -0.66 7.97
C VAL A 149 9.38 -0.53 8.58
N GLY A 150 10.37 -0.16 7.77
CA GLY A 150 11.80 -0.13 8.14
C GLY A 150 12.45 -1.51 8.07
N THR A 151 13.76 -1.52 7.81
CA THR A 151 14.52 -2.76 7.52
C THR A 151 14.51 -3.78 8.67
N LYS A 152 14.47 -3.32 9.92
CA LYS A 152 14.41 -4.22 11.07
C LYS A 152 13.12 -5.04 11.07
N VAL A 153 11.99 -4.43 10.79
CA VAL A 153 10.68 -5.10 10.79
C VAL A 153 10.50 -5.92 9.54
N SER A 154 10.80 -5.37 8.36
CA SER A 154 10.67 -6.09 7.10
C SER A 154 11.49 -7.38 7.09
N MET A 155 12.75 -7.33 7.55
CA MET A 155 13.61 -8.51 7.66
C MET A 155 13.12 -9.51 8.71
N ALA A 156 12.50 -9.05 9.79
CA ALA A 156 11.90 -9.95 10.79
C ALA A 156 10.61 -10.61 10.27
N MET A 157 9.90 -9.98 9.36
CA MET A 157 8.71 -10.55 8.71
C MET A 157 9.05 -11.47 7.54
N LYS A 158 10.21 -11.25 6.89
CA LYS A 158 10.66 -12.07 5.76
C LYS A 158 10.60 -13.56 6.13
N ASP A 159 10.11 -14.36 5.23
CA ASP A 159 10.02 -15.82 5.36
C ASP A 159 9.08 -16.34 6.48
N THR A 160 8.33 -15.45 7.17
CA THR A 160 7.38 -15.88 8.21
C THR A 160 6.02 -16.26 7.63
N GLY A 161 5.66 -15.75 6.45
CA GLY A 161 4.32 -15.87 5.87
C GLY A 161 3.24 -15.04 6.61
N LEU A 162 3.63 -14.16 7.55
CA LEU A 162 2.71 -13.31 8.29
C LEU A 162 2.41 -12.01 7.52
N CYS A 163 1.14 -11.57 7.52
CA CYS A 163 0.81 -10.21 7.16
C CYS A 163 1.09 -9.24 8.34
N LEU A 164 0.96 -7.93 8.12
CA LEU A 164 1.29 -6.93 9.12
C LEU A 164 0.42 -7.06 10.38
N GLU A 165 -0.86 -7.36 10.23
CA GLU A 165 -1.81 -7.60 11.32
C GLU A 165 -1.36 -8.73 12.24
N GLU A 166 -0.99 -9.86 11.65
CA GLU A 166 -0.52 -11.04 12.40
C GLU A 166 0.80 -10.74 13.10
N TYR A 167 1.75 -10.09 12.42
CA TYR A 167 3.04 -9.73 12.98
C TYR A 167 2.91 -8.79 14.20
N LEU A 168 1.93 -7.89 14.17
CA LEU A 168 1.66 -6.96 15.27
C LEU A 168 0.71 -7.53 16.35
N GLY A 169 0.21 -8.75 16.17
CA GLY A 169 -0.76 -9.37 17.09
C GLY A 169 -2.14 -8.70 17.08
N ALA A 170 -2.55 -8.16 15.93
CA ALA A 170 -3.79 -7.42 15.72
C ALA A 170 -4.75 -8.10 14.72
N ALA A 171 -4.53 -9.39 14.43
CA ALA A 171 -5.34 -10.18 13.50
C ALA A 171 -6.66 -10.65 14.16
#